data_9aaa6ab52171fec2db57f9308990d339
#
_entry.id   9aaa6ab52171fec2db57f9308990d339
#
_cell.length_a   1.000
_cell.length_b   1.000
_cell.length_c   1.000
_cell.angle_alpha   90.00
_cell.angle_beta   90.00
_cell.angle_gamma   90.00
#
_symmetry.space_group_name_H-M   'P 1'
#
loop_
_entity.id
_entity.type
_entity.pdbx_description
1 polymer ?
#
loop_
_entity_poly.entity_id
_entity_poly.type
_entity_poly.pdbx_seq_one_letter_code
_entity_poly.pdbx_strand_id
1 'polypeptide(L)'
;LVDPAVADSLQPALAAGLDGVTVRFERFGGECTHAEIDRITAAAATPGSAAEVIVAMGGGKTIDTAKAAAIRTGARMVIVPTIASTDAPCSAVAVVYDAHGVFAETLRFSRNPDTVVMDPDVIVAAPPRFFAAGIGDALSTFFEARSNAESRTDNYVAGGFPRTLAGLAIAETCQAVLRRDGIKAMIAVRAGLCTTAVENIIEANTLLSGLGFENCGCSAAHGIHDALTRLDETHGLLHG
;
A
#
# COMPACT_ATOMS: atom_id res chain seq x y z
N LEU A 1 -8.12 -10.90 5.48
CA LEU A 1 -6.82 -10.74 6.13
C LEU A 1 -6.80 -9.45 6.92
N VAL A 2 -6.47 -9.48 8.19
CA VAL A 2 -6.53 -8.32 9.07
C VAL A 2 -5.22 -8.16 9.86
N ASP A 3 -4.72 -6.93 9.91
CA ASP A 3 -3.59 -6.58 10.76
C ASP A 3 -4.00 -6.71 12.24
N PRO A 4 -3.20 -7.40 13.08
CA PRO A 4 -3.50 -7.57 14.51
C PRO A 4 -3.78 -6.26 15.27
N ALA A 5 -3.12 -5.16 14.88
CA ALA A 5 -3.29 -3.86 15.55
C ALA A 5 -4.71 -3.27 15.44
N VAL A 6 -5.47 -3.67 14.42
CA VAL A 6 -6.84 -3.17 14.16
C VAL A 6 -7.91 -4.25 14.22
N ALA A 7 -7.50 -5.52 14.45
CA ALA A 7 -8.41 -6.65 14.40
C ALA A 7 -9.59 -6.50 15.36
N ASP A 8 -9.32 -6.18 16.63
CA ASP A 8 -10.35 -6.14 17.67
C ASP A 8 -11.34 -4.99 17.47
N SER A 9 -10.94 -3.89 16.82
CA SER A 9 -11.81 -2.74 16.55
C SER A 9 -12.63 -2.90 15.24
N LEU A 10 -12.02 -3.42 14.18
CA LEU A 10 -12.65 -3.42 12.85
C LEU A 10 -13.40 -4.71 12.51
N GLN A 11 -12.97 -5.87 13.03
CA GLN A 11 -13.66 -7.14 12.75
C GLN A 11 -15.15 -7.14 13.12
N PRO A 12 -15.57 -6.64 14.32
CA PRO A 12 -16.98 -6.63 14.68
C PRO A 12 -17.84 -5.75 13.76
N ALA A 13 -17.32 -4.59 13.38
CA ALA A 13 -18.02 -3.67 12.48
C ALA A 13 -18.19 -4.27 11.08
N LEU A 14 -17.13 -4.89 10.55
CA LEU A 14 -17.19 -5.56 9.26
C LEU A 14 -18.15 -6.76 9.29
N ALA A 15 -18.08 -7.59 10.32
CA ALA A 15 -18.97 -8.75 10.45
C ALA A 15 -20.45 -8.34 10.51
N ALA A 16 -20.76 -7.25 11.24
CA ALA A 16 -22.13 -6.73 11.33
C ALA A 16 -22.67 -6.18 9.98
N GLY A 17 -21.77 -5.65 9.12
CA GLY A 17 -22.13 -5.10 7.82
C GLY A 17 -22.28 -6.15 6.69
N LEU A 18 -21.88 -7.40 6.92
CA LEU A 18 -21.84 -8.47 5.91
C LEU A 18 -22.88 -9.56 6.18
N ASP A 19 -24.13 -9.15 6.47
CA ASP A 19 -25.21 -10.08 6.75
C ASP A 19 -25.47 -10.99 5.52
N GLY A 20 -25.59 -12.30 5.76
CA GLY A 20 -25.79 -13.29 4.69
C GLY A 20 -24.53 -13.71 3.91
N VAL A 21 -23.35 -13.16 4.27
CA VAL A 21 -22.08 -13.55 3.66
C VAL A 21 -21.27 -14.40 4.65
N THR A 22 -20.70 -15.51 4.15
CA THR A 22 -19.75 -16.30 4.96
C THR A 22 -18.41 -15.57 5.03
N VAL A 23 -18.03 -15.12 6.22
CA VAL A 23 -16.78 -14.38 6.46
C VAL A 23 -15.83 -15.22 7.32
N ARG A 24 -14.59 -15.33 6.88
CA ARG A 24 -13.49 -15.90 7.66
C ARG A 24 -12.42 -14.86 7.88
N PHE A 25 -11.98 -14.71 9.12
CA PHE A 25 -10.90 -13.78 9.48
C PHE A 25 -9.58 -14.53 9.64
N GLU A 26 -8.55 -14.05 8.95
CA GLU A 26 -7.17 -14.50 9.11
C GLU A 26 -6.34 -13.33 9.65
N ARG A 27 -5.60 -13.55 10.75
CA ARG A 27 -4.68 -12.54 11.28
C ARG A 27 -3.41 -12.54 10.45
N PHE A 28 -2.92 -11.36 10.11
CA PHE A 28 -1.65 -11.17 9.42
C PHE A 28 -0.47 -11.49 10.34
N GLY A 29 0.54 -12.20 9.83
CA GLY A 29 1.70 -12.66 10.59
C GLY A 29 2.78 -11.60 10.84
N GLY A 30 2.60 -10.38 10.33
CA GLY A 30 3.49 -9.23 10.60
C GLY A 30 4.49 -8.90 9.50
N GLU A 31 4.82 -9.85 8.60
CA GLU A 31 5.72 -9.58 7.47
C GLU A 31 5.21 -10.20 6.17
N CYS A 32 5.38 -9.48 5.05
CA CYS A 32 5.04 -9.98 3.71
C CYS A 32 6.16 -10.89 3.20
N THR A 33 6.10 -12.16 3.59
CA THR A 33 7.03 -13.20 3.15
C THR A 33 6.36 -14.21 2.25
N HIS A 34 7.14 -14.99 1.50
CA HIS A 34 6.57 -16.10 0.72
C HIS A 34 5.79 -17.08 1.60
N ALA A 35 6.30 -17.40 2.79
CA ALA A 35 5.64 -18.30 3.74
C ALA A 35 4.28 -17.76 4.18
N GLU A 36 4.17 -16.46 4.46
CA GLU A 36 2.91 -15.83 4.84
C GLU A 36 1.93 -15.76 3.66
N ILE A 37 2.42 -15.43 2.46
CA ILE A 37 1.62 -15.48 1.24
C ILE A 37 1.08 -16.88 0.99
N ASP A 38 1.91 -17.92 1.15
CA ASP A 38 1.50 -19.32 0.99
C ASP A 38 0.44 -19.71 2.02
N ARG A 39 0.60 -19.32 3.28
CA ARG A 39 -0.36 -19.55 4.36
C ARG A 39 -1.73 -18.93 4.04
N ILE A 40 -1.76 -17.67 3.62
CA ILE A 40 -3.02 -16.98 3.28
C ILE A 40 -3.63 -17.55 2.00
N THR A 41 -2.81 -17.91 1.01
CA THR A 41 -3.28 -18.57 -0.20
C THR A 41 -3.96 -19.90 0.13
N ALA A 42 -3.34 -20.74 0.97
CA ALA A 42 -3.90 -22.01 1.40
C ALA A 42 -5.22 -21.83 2.17
N ALA A 43 -5.26 -20.85 3.08
CA ALA A 43 -6.47 -20.51 3.80
C ALA A 43 -7.59 -20.07 2.83
N ALA A 44 -7.31 -19.23 1.85
CA ALA A 44 -8.27 -18.76 0.86
C ALA A 44 -8.75 -19.85 -0.10
N ALA A 45 -7.91 -20.84 -0.41
CA ALA A 45 -8.20 -21.94 -1.33
C ALA A 45 -8.83 -23.19 -0.66
N THR A 46 -9.34 -23.09 0.57
CA THR A 46 -9.89 -24.24 1.31
C THR A 46 -11.00 -24.95 0.49
N PRO A 47 -10.88 -26.27 0.22
CA PRO A 47 -11.84 -27.00 -0.57
C PRO A 47 -13.27 -26.91 0.01
N GLY A 48 -14.25 -26.64 -0.84
CA GLY A 48 -15.65 -26.47 -0.44
C GLY A 48 -15.98 -25.12 0.23
N SER A 49 -14.96 -24.27 0.44
CA SER A 49 -15.12 -22.93 1.06
C SER A 49 -14.03 -21.97 0.54
N ALA A 50 -13.72 -22.04 -0.77
CA ALA A 50 -12.78 -21.12 -1.38
C ALA A 50 -13.31 -19.68 -1.33
N ALA A 51 -12.42 -18.74 -1.02
CA ALA A 51 -12.77 -17.33 -0.95
C ALA A 51 -12.99 -16.76 -2.36
N GLU A 52 -14.14 -16.17 -2.60
CA GLU A 52 -14.42 -15.40 -3.83
C GLU A 52 -13.81 -14.00 -3.77
N VAL A 53 -13.68 -13.46 -2.56
CA VAL A 53 -13.12 -12.12 -2.28
C VAL A 53 -12.12 -12.23 -1.15
N ILE A 54 -10.96 -11.63 -1.31
CA ILE A 54 -10.00 -11.39 -0.23
C ILE A 54 -10.04 -9.91 0.13
N VAL A 55 -10.39 -9.62 1.39
CA VAL A 55 -10.37 -8.27 1.96
C VAL A 55 -9.09 -8.12 2.76
N ALA A 56 -8.27 -7.11 2.45
CA ALA A 56 -7.09 -6.73 3.24
C ALA A 56 -7.42 -5.52 4.12
N MET A 57 -7.25 -5.65 5.43
CA MET A 57 -7.44 -4.56 6.40
C MET A 57 -6.13 -4.35 7.15
N GLY A 58 -5.39 -3.30 6.83
CA GLY A 58 -4.08 -3.05 7.44
C GLY A 58 -3.22 -2.07 6.65
N GLY A 59 -1.91 -2.12 6.91
CA GLY A 59 -0.89 -1.37 6.19
C GLY A 59 -0.34 -2.10 4.97
N GLY A 60 0.69 -1.54 4.34
CA GLY A 60 1.27 -2.03 3.09
C GLY A 60 1.61 -3.52 3.08
N LYS A 61 2.26 -4.04 4.12
CA LYS A 61 2.66 -5.46 4.21
C LYS A 61 1.45 -6.41 4.23
N THR A 62 0.39 -6.06 4.96
CA THR A 62 -0.89 -6.80 4.98
C THR A 62 -1.55 -6.77 3.60
N ILE A 63 -1.56 -5.60 2.97
CA ILE A 63 -2.13 -5.37 1.64
C ILE A 63 -1.38 -6.19 0.60
N ASP A 64 -0.07 -6.15 0.59
CA ASP A 64 0.79 -6.87 -0.36
C ASP A 64 0.62 -8.39 -0.25
N THR A 65 0.57 -8.91 0.97
CA THR A 65 0.27 -10.33 1.22
C THR A 65 -1.09 -10.73 0.65
N ALA A 66 -2.12 -9.91 0.87
CA ALA A 66 -3.46 -10.18 0.37
C ALA A 66 -3.53 -10.10 -1.17
N LYS A 67 -2.86 -9.12 -1.79
CA LYS A 67 -2.77 -9.00 -3.25
C LYS A 67 -2.16 -10.26 -3.87
N ALA A 68 -1.03 -10.72 -3.33
CA ALA A 68 -0.37 -11.93 -3.80
C ALA A 68 -1.26 -13.18 -3.66
N ALA A 69 -1.93 -13.36 -2.52
CA ALA A 69 -2.85 -14.46 -2.30
C ALA A 69 -4.07 -14.40 -3.22
N ALA A 70 -4.65 -13.21 -3.45
CA ALA A 70 -5.79 -13.02 -4.34
C ALA A 70 -5.47 -13.34 -5.80
N ILE A 71 -4.28 -12.96 -6.27
CA ILE A 71 -3.82 -13.33 -7.62
C ILE A 71 -3.66 -14.84 -7.76
N ARG A 72 -3.05 -15.50 -6.77
CA ARG A 72 -2.82 -16.95 -6.79
C ARG A 72 -4.10 -17.78 -6.76
N THR A 73 -5.13 -17.29 -6.08
CA THR A 73 -6.43 -17.98 -5.95
C THR A 73 -7.46 -17.56 -7.01
N GLY A 74 -7.21 -16.48 -7.73
CA GLY A 74 -8.18 -15.87 -8.64
C GLY A 74 -9.30 -15.08 -7.94
N ALA A 75 -9.23 -14.89 -6.61
CA ALA A 75 -10.21 -14.13 -5.84
C ALA A 75 -10.16 -12.64 -6.18
N ARG A 76 -11.29 -11.94 -6.02
CA ARG A 76 -11.33 -10.47 -6.10
C ARG A 76 -10.60 -9.84 -4.91
N MET A 77 -10.09 -8.62 -5.10
CA MET A 77 -9.32 -7.90 -4.09
C MET A 77 -10.07 -6.66 -3.62
N VAL A 78 -10.37 -6.59 -2.33
CA VAL A 78 -10.86 -5.38 -1.67
C VAL A 78 -9.82 -4.96 -0.65
N ILE A 79 -9.33 -3.73 -0.77
CA ILE A 79 -8.29 -3.18 0.10
C ILE A 79 -8.92 -2.12 1.00
N VAL A 80 -8.71 -2.26 2.29
CA VAL A 80 -9.17 -1.32 3.34
C VAL A 80 -7.94 -0.86 4.13
N PRO A 81 -7.24 0.18 3.65
CA PRO A 81 -6.07 0.69 4.35
C PRO A 81 -6.45 1.25 5.71
N THR A 82 -5.71 0.89 6.75
CA THR A 82 -5.91 1.41 8.10
C THR A 82 -4.86 2.47 8.48
N ILE A 83 -3.88 2.65 7.61
CA ILE A 83 -2.86 3.69 7.65
C ILE A 83 -2.57 4.16 6.22
N ALA A 84 -2.21 5.42 6.03
CA ALA A 84 -1.80 5.97 4.74
C ALA A 84 -0.27 6.16 4.71
N SER A 85 0.47 5.07 4.98
CA SER A 85 1.93 5.08 5.14
C SER A 85 2.70 4.80 3.86
N THR A 86 2.02 4.28 2.83
CA THR A 86 2.60 3.95 1.51
C THR A 86 1.52 3.98 0.44
N ASP A 87 1.94 3.86 -0.80
CA ASP A 87 1.08 3.80 -1.99
C ASP A 87 0.69 2.37 -2.42
N ALA A 88 0.97 1.39 -1.61
CA ALA A 88 0.58 -0.01 -1.83
C ALA A 88 -0.92 -0.26 -2.12
N PRO A 89 -1.89 0.56 -1.59
CA PRO A 89 -3.31 0.24 -1.70
C PRO A 89 -3.86 0.07 -3.11
N CYS A 90 -3.37 0.81 -4.10
CA CYS A 90 -3.95 0.79 -5.44
C CYS A 90 -3.06 0.14 -6.51
N SER A 91 -1.83 -0.24 -6.19
CA SER A 91 -0.86 -0.75 -7.16
C SER A 91 -1.00 -2.25 -7.46
N ALA A 92 -0.59 -2.65 -8.67
CA ALA A 92 -0.50 -4.05 -9.10
C ALA A 92 0.85 -4.70 -8.77
N VAL A 93 1.45 -4.30 -7.65
CA VAL A 93 2.71 -4.88 -7.17
C VAL A 93 2.61 -5.25 -5.69
N ALA A 94 3.48 -6.15 -5.25
CA ALA A 94 3.70 -6.44 -3.83
C ALA A 94 5.19 -6.56 -3.56
N VAL A 95 5.64 -6.00 -2.47
CA VAL A 95 7.02 -6.11 -1.99
C VAL A 95 7.13 -7.29 -1.04
N VAL A 96 8.04 -8.22 -1.32
CA VAL A 96 8.29 -9.40 -0.51
C VAL A 96 9.61 -9.24 0.21
N TYR A 97 9.60 -9.60 1.48
CA TYR A 97 10.75 -9.58 2.36
C TYR A 97 11.11 -11.02 2.80
N ASP A 98 12.32 -11.22 3.22
CA ASP A 98 12.72 -12.45 3.88
C ASP A 98 12.31 -12.47 5.37
N ALA A 99 12.63 -13.54 6.07
CA ALA A 99 12.31 -13.70 7.50
C ALA A 99 13.05 -12.70 8.43
N HIS A 100 14.03 -11.98 7.91
CA HIS A 100 14.80 -10.96 8.63
C HIS A 100 14.36 -9.53 8.28
N GLY A 101 13.34 -9.37 7.42
CA GLY A 101 12.85 -8.06 6.96
C GLY A 101 13.70 -7.44 5.86
N VAL A 102 14.60 -8.21 5.23
CA VAL A 102 15.41 -7.76 4.10
C VAL A 102 14.59 -7.87 2.81
N PHE A 103 14.63 -6.85 1.98
CA PHE A 103 14.01 -6.86 0.65
C PHE A 103 14.46 -8.09 -0.15
N ALA A 104 13.51 -8.88 -0.62
CA ALA A 104 13.75 -10.07 -1.43
C ALA A 104 13.42 -9.82 -2.90
N GLU A 105 12.19 -9.42 -3.20
CA GLU A 105 11.75 -9.15 -4.56
C GLU A 105 10.49 -8.30 -4.62
N THR A 106 10.18 -7.80 -5.82
CA THR A 106 8.89 -7.17 -6.13
C THR A 106 8.09 -8.10 -7.04
N LEU A 107 6.94 -8.58 -6.56
CA LEU A 107 5.97 -9.30 -7.38
C LEU A 107 5.17 -8.30 -8.22
N ARG A 108 4.96 -8.62 -9.50
CA ARG A 108 4.14 -7.84 -10.42
C ARG A 108 2.91 -8.63 -10.81
N PHE A 109 1.77 -7.97 -10.78
CA PHE A 109 0.48 -8.60 -11.05
C PHE A 109 -0.13 -8.10 -12.35
N SER A 110 -1.03 -8.90 -12.92
CA SER A 110 -1.73 -8.55 -14.17
C SER A 110 -2.90 -7.59 -13.98
N ARG A 111 -3.27 -7.29 -12.72
CA ARG A 111 -4.39 -6.42 -12.38
C ARG A 111 -4.17 -5.73 -11.03
N ASN A 112 -4.70 -4.52 -10.94
CA ASN A 112 -4.80 -3.76 -9.68
C ASN A 112 -5.91 -4.33 -8.78
N PRO A 113 -6.01 -3.91 -7.51
CA PRO A 113 -7.15 -4.22 -6.66
C PRO A 113 -8.49 -3.82 -7.30
N ASP A 114 -9.52 -4.64 -7.10
CA ASP A 114 -10.86 -4.39 -7.66
C ASP A 114 -11.54 -3.20 -6.96
N THR A 115 -11.27 -3.01 -5.67
CA THR A 115 -11.83 -1.93 -4.86
C THR A 115 -10.85 -1.52 -3.77
N VAL A 116 -10.74 -0.21 -3.55
CA VAL A 116 -10.05 0.37 -2.38
C VAL A 116 -11.06 1.20 -1.60
N VAL A 117 -11.23 0.88 -0.32
CA VAL A 117 -12.14 1.59 0.59
C VAL A 117 -11.30 2.38 1.59
N MET A 118 -11.35 3.70 1.47
CA MET A 118 -10.61 4.62 2.34
C MET A 118 -11.57 5.21 3.39
N ASP A 119 -11.28 4.95 4.66
CA ASP A 119 -11.95 5.60 5.77
C ASP A 119 -10.96 6.57 6.45
N PRO A 120 -11.12 7.89 6.24
CA PRO A 120 -10.21 8.88 6.82
C PRO A 120 -10.18 8.87 8.35
N ASP A 121 -11.28 8.55 9.02
CA ASP A 121 -11.34 8.50 10.48
C ASP A 121 -10.48 7.35 11.04
N VAL A 122 -10.50 6.20 10.37
CA VAL A 122 -9.61 5.08 10.72
C VAL A 122 -8.14 5.46 10.54
N ILE A 123 -7.81 6.15 9.46
CA ILE A 123 -6.44 6.58 9.17
C ILE A 123 -5.96 7.64 10.16
N VAL A 124 -6.82 8.61 10.53
CA VAL A 124 -6.47 9.65 11.51
C VAL A 124 -6.30 9.10 12.92
N ALA A 125 -7.01 8.02 13.27
CA ALA A 125 -6.85 7.33 14.55
C ALA A 125 -5.52 6.60 14.70
N ALA A 126 -4.82 6.33 13.59
CA ALA A 126 -3.51 5.67 13.60
C ALA A 126 -2.39 6.62 14.09
N PRO A 127 -1.26 6.08 14.59
CA PRO A 127 -0.13 6.91 14.99
C PRO A 127 0.35 7.84 13.86
N PRO A 128 0.51 9.17 14.09
CA PRO A 128 0.85 10.15 13.06
C PRO A 128 2.13 9.87 12.27
N ARG A 129 3.05 9.07 12.82
CA ARG A 129 4.28 8.66 12.12
C ARG A 129 4.00 7.90 10.82
N PHE A 130 2.92 7.12 10.75
CA PHE A 130 2.55 6.40 9.53
C PHE A 130 2.08 7.35 8.44
N PHE A 131 1.33 8.38 8.83
CA PHE A 131 0.89 9.40 7.90
C PHE A 131 2.08 10.22 7.35
N ALA A 132 3.06 10.53 8.21
CA ALA A 132 4.30 11.20 7.80
C ALA A 132 5.13 10.32 6.84
N ALA A 133 5.22 9.02 7.10
CA ALA A 133 5.90 8.09 6.20
C ALA A 133 5.24 8.07 4.81
N GLY A 134 3.91 8.06 4.73
CA GLY A 134 3.22 8.15 3.44
C GLY A 134 3.51 9.44 2.68
N ILE A 135 3.67 10.58 3.37
CA ILE A 135 4.11 11.83 2.72
C ILE A 135 5.53 11.69 2.18
N GLY A 136 6.42 11.02 2.91
CA GLY A 136 7.80 10.77 2.47
C GLY A 136 7.85 9.87 1.23
N ASP A 137 7.11 8.77 1.26
CA ASP A 137 6.96 7.83 0.15
C ASP A 137 6.41 8.54 -1.11
N ALA A 138 5.26 9.19 -0.98
CA ALA A 138 4.62 9.92 -2.07
C ALA A 138 5.46 11.09 -2.62
N LEU A 139 6.34 11.67 -1.79
CA LEU A 139 7.23 12.75 -2.23
C LEU A 139 8.25 12.24 -3.25
N SER A 140 8.74 11.00 -3.12
CA SER A 140 9.71 10.41 -4.05
C SER A 140 9.14 10.25 -5.46
N THR A 141 7.85 9.94 -5.57
CA THR A 141 7.15 9.56 -6.82
C THR A 141 7.38 10.55 -7.96
N PHE A 142 7.19 11.85 -7.71
CA PHE A 142 7.40 12.85 -8.77
C PHE A 142 8.87 12.97 -9.19
N PHE A 143 9.79 12.96 -8.22
CA PHE A 143 11.21 13.13 -8.53
C PHE A 143 11.76 11.94 -9.30
N GLU A 144 11.33 10.73 -8.97
CA GLU A 144 11.70 9.52 -9.69
C GLU A 144 11.06 9.46 -11.06
N ALA A 145 9.76 9.77 -11.18
CA ALA A 145 9.06 9.89 -12.46
C ALA A 145 9.74 10.89 -13.40
N ARG A 146 10.15 12.05 -12.89
CA ARG A 146 10.89 13.06 -13.65
C ARG A 146 12.27 12.55 -14.05
N SER A 147 13.02 11.93 -13.15
CA SER A 147 14.33 11.37 -13.45
C SER A 147 14.25 10.32 -14.56
N ASN A 148 13.29 9.41 -14.49
CA ASN A 148 13.03 8.41 -15.52
C ASN A 148 12.60 9.05 -16.85
N ALA A 149 11.87 10.20 -16.78
CA ALA A 149 11.50 10.97 -17.95
C ALA A 149 12.70 11.57 -18.66
N GLU A 150 13.59 12.22 -17.92
CA GLU A 150 14.78 12.91 -18.43
C GLU A 150 15.82 11.92 -18.97
N SER A 151 16.02 10.79 -18.27
CA SER A 151 16.93 9.71 -18.68
C SER A 151 16.37 8.81 -19.78
N ARG A 152 15.08 8.91 -20.11
CA ARG A 152 14.36 8.01 -21.02
C ARG A 152 14.43 6.54 -20.59
N THR A 153 14.46 6.32 -19.28
CA THR A 153 14.44 4.97 -18.71
C THR A 153 13.04 4.38 -18.84
N ASP A 154 12.96 3.13 -19.28
CA ASP A 154 11.70 2.40 -19.34
C ASP A 154 11.21 2.06 -17.93
N ASN A 155 9.88 2.04 -17.76
CA ASN A 155 9.24 1.73 -16.51
C ASN A 155 9.33 0.22 -16.22
N TYR A 156 10.30 -0.18 -15.41
CA TYR A 156 10.47 -1.60 -15.03
C TYR A 156 9.34 -2.12 -14.12
N VAL A 157 8.63 -1.24 -13.43
CA VAL A 157 7.47 -1.61 -12.59
C VAL A 157 6.32 -2.10 -13.45
N ALA A 158 6.07 -1.45 -14.59
CA ALA A 158 5.03 -1.84 -15.55
C ALA A 158 5.54 -2.76 -16.67
N GLY A 159 6.64 -3.48 -16.46
CA GLY A 159 7.13 -4.47 -17.42
C GLY A 159 7.97 -3.92 -18.60
N GLY A 160 8.61 -2.76 -18.42
CA GLY A 160 9.56 -2.19 -19.39
C GLY A 160 8.90 -1.33 -20.47
N PHE A 161 7.73 -0.83 -20.25
CA PHE A 161 7.07 0.13 -21.14
C PHE A 161 7.50 1.57 -20.85
N PRO A 162 7.55 2.46 -21.86
CA PRO A 162 7.79 3.88 -21.58
C PRO A 162 6.62 4.48 -20.78
N ARG A 163 6.96 5.42 -19.90
CA ARG A 163 5.96 6.16 -19.13
C ARG A 163 4.98 6.91 -20.03
N THR A 164 3.79 7.18 -19.49
CA THR A 164 2.79 8.00 -20.19
C THR A 164 2.84 9.45 -19.72
N LEU A 165 2.35 10.39 -20.56
CA LEU A 165 2.15 11.78 -20.15
C LEU A 165 1.15 11.88 -18.99
N ALA A 166 0.12 11.05 -18.98
CA ALA A 166 -0.88 10.99 -17.92
C ALA A 166 -0.22 10.58 -16.58
N GLY A 167 0.63 9.54 -16.58
CA GLY A 167 1.35 9.12 -15.37
C GLY A 167 2.22 10.23 -14.80
N LEU A 168 2.97 10.95 -15.66
CA LEU A 168 3.78 12.07 -15.23
C LEU A 168 2.94 13.22 -14.64
N ALA A 169 1.82 13.56 -15.25
CA ALA A 169 0.90 14.59 -14.76
C ALA A 169 0.29 14.19 -13.40
N ILE A 170 -0.01 12.91 -13.18
CA ILE A 170 -0.48 12.38 -11.88
C ILE A 170 0.61 12.54 -10.81
N ALA A 171 1.85 12.15 -11.11
CA ALA A 171 2.98 12.29 -10.20
C ALA A 171 3.26 13.77 -9.85
N GLU A 172 3.13 14.69 -10.82
CA GLU A 172 3.25 16.14 -10.60
C GLU A 172 2.11 16.65 -9.71
N THR A 173 0.88 16.20 -9.94
CA THR A 173 -0.27 16.55 -9.10
C THR A 173 -0.07 16.06 -7.67
N CYS A 174 0.44 14.84 -7.48
CA CYS A 174 0.80 14.30 -6.17
C CYS A 174 1.72 15.26 -5.42
N GLN A 175 2.86 15.63 -6.02
CA GLN A 175 3.81 16.56 -5.42
C GLN A 175 3.17 17.92 -5.09
N ALA A 176 2.35 18.46 -5.98
CA ALA A 176 1.68 19.74 -5.76
C ALA A 176 0.75 19.71 -4.54
N VAL A 177 -0.02 18.62 -4.37
CA VAL A 177 -0.89 18.40 -3.22
C VAL A 177 -0.06 18.28 -1.93
N LEU A 178 1.00 17.46 -1.93
CA LEU A 178 1.88 17.31 -0.76
C LEU A 178 2.46 18.64 -0.30
N ARG A 179 2.92 19.47 -1.23
CA ARG A 179 3.48 20.81 -0.92
C ARG A 179 2.42 21.79 -0.39
N ARG A 180 1.21 21.72 -0.90
CA ARG A 180 0.11 22.62 -0.52
C ARG A 180 -0.47 22.29 0.85
N ASP A 181 -0.68 21.00 1.13
CA ASP A 181 -1.51 20.52 2.23
C ASP A 181 -0.74 19.71 3.27
N GLY A 182 0.47 19.19 3.00
CA GLY A 182 1.18 18.23 3.85
C GLY A 182 1.37 18.71 5.29
N ILE A 183 1.86 19.94 5.49
CA ILE A 183 2.07 20.49 6.86
C ILE A 183 0.75 20.67 7.58
N LYS A 184 -0.29 21.19 6.90
CA LYS A 184 -1.63 21.40 7.47
C LYS A 184 -2.25 20.07 7.89
N ALA A 185 -2.14 19.05 7.03
CA ALA A 185 -2.62 17.70 7.31
C ALA A 185 -1.90 17.08 8.51
N MET A 186 -0.56 17.20 8.59
CA MET A 186 0.20 16.69 9.74
C MET A 186 -0.20 17.35 11.06
N ILE A 187 -0.51 18.66 11.07
CA ILE A 187 -1.00 19.36 12.25
C ILE A 187 -2.37 18.80 12.66
N ALA A 188 -3.28 18.62 11.69
CA ALA A 188 -4.62 18.10 11.94
C ALA A 188 -4.59 16.64 12.45
N VAL A 189 -3.81 15.76 11.80
CA VAL A 189 -3.67 14.35 12.23
C VAL A 189 -3.10 14.23 13.65
N ARG A 190 -2.11 15.07 14.01
CA ARG A 190 -1.59 15.11 15.40
C ARG A 190 -2.64 15.55 16.42
N ALA A 191 -3.65 16.30 16.00
CA ALA A 191 -4.77 16.71 16.82
C ALA A 191 -5.96 15.73 16.76
N GLY A 192 -5.85 14.62 16.02
CA GLY A 192 -6.94 13.65 15.83
C GLY A 192 -8.09 14.19 14.98
N LEU A 193 -7.82 15.13 14.08
CA LEU A 193 -8.84 15.81 13.27
C LEU A 193 -8.75 15.39 11.80
N CYS A 194 -9.86 14.96 11.22
CA CYS A 194 -10.02 14.83 9.78
C CYS A 194 -10.42 16.19 9.19
N THR A 195 -9.63 16.67 8.24
CA THR A 195 -9.87 17.92 7.51
C THR A 195 -9.68 17.67 6.02
N THR A 196 -10.16 18.57 5.16
CA THR A 196 -9.93 18.47 3.70
C THR A 196 -8.44 18.34 3.35
N ALA A 197 -7.54 18.96 4.13
CA ALA A 197 -6.10 18.79 3.91
C ALA A 197 -5.66 17.34 4.22
N VAL A 198 -6.24 16.69 5.23
CA VAL A 198 -5.97 15.28 5.55
C VAL A 198 -6.50 14.37 4.44
N GLU A 199 -7.72 14.57 3.98
CA GLU A 199 -8.31 13.81 2.88
C GLU A 199 -7.48 13.93 1.60
N ASN A 200 -7.06 15.15 1.24
CA ASN A 200 -6.18 15.41 0.10
C ASN A 200 -4.83 14.66 0.22
N ILE A 201 -4.24 14.60 1.42
CA ILE A 201 -2.97 13.88 1.63
C ILE A 201 -3.18 12.37 1.64
N ILE A 202 -4.30 11.86 2.17
CA ILE A 202 -4.65 10.44 2.05
C ILE A 202 -4.71 10.04 0.57
N GLU A 203 -5.40 10.83 -0.26
CA GLU A 203 -5.47 10.59 -1.71
C GLU A 203 -4.08 10.68 -2.36
N ALA A 204 -3.28 11.68 -1.99
CA ALA A 204 -1.92 11.82 -2.52
C ALA A 204 -1.03 10.65 -2.15
N ASN A 205 -1.02 10.23 -0.88
CA ASN A 205 -0.18 9.15 -0.38
C ASN A 205 -0.55 7.78 -0.98
N THR A 206 -1.80 7.55 -1.33
CA THR A 206 -2.30 6.23 -1.71
C THR A 206 -2.62 6.13 -3.19
N LEU A 207 -3.42 7.03 -3.74
CA LEU A 207 -3.89 6.97 -5.12
C LEU A 207 -2.93 7.68 -6.09
N LEU A 208 -2.62 8.96 -5.84
CA LEU A 208 -1.80 9.73 -6.79
C LEU A 208 -0.36 9.20 -6.83
N SER A 209 0.21 8.84 -5.67
CA SER A 209 1.52 8.19 -5.60
C SER A 209 1.48 6.82 -6.27
N GLY A 210 0.50 5.98 -5.94
CA GLY A 210 0.38 4.64 -6.49
C GLY A 210 0.24 4.61 -8.00
N LEU A 211 -0.63 5.45 -8.57
CA LEU A 211 -0.76 5.57 -10.02
C LEU A 211 0.48 6.21 -10.65
N GLY A 212 1.10 7.17 -9.96
CA GLY A 212 2.30 7.87 -10.43
C GLY A 212 3.49 6.91 -10.59
N PHE A 213 3.85 6.16 -9.53
CA PHE A 213 4.98 5.26 -9.60
C PHE A 213 4.72 4.05 -10.52
N GLU A 214 3.50 3.51 -10.50
CA GLU A 214 3.15 2.37 -11.34
C GLU A 214 3.26 2.72 -12.83
N ASN A 215 2.94 3.97 -13.22
CA ASN A 215 2.99 4.43 -14.60
C ASN A 215 4.33 5.06 -15.02
N CYS A 216 5.19 5.44 -14.07
CA CYS A 216 6.45 6.14 -14.36
C CYS A 216 7.70 5.39 -13.90
N GLY A 217 7.54 4.36 -13.07
CA GLY A 217 8.63 3.59 -12.46
C GLY A 217 9.26 4.31 -11.26
N CYS A 218 9.96 3.52 -10.44
CA CYS A 218 10.80 4.02 -9.35
C CYS A 218 12.24 4.28 -9.85
N SER A 219 13.09 4.88 -9.01
CA SER A 219 14.46 5.21 -9.35
C SER A 219 15.36 5.18 -8.09
N ALA A 220 16.12 6.24 -7.85
CA ALA A 220 17.16 6.26 -6.82
C ALA A 220 16.63 6.12 -5.38
N ALA A 221 15.50 6.73 -5.04
CA ALA A 221 14.96 6.67 -3.69
C ALA A 221 14.62 5.23 -3.29
N HIS A 222 13.88 4.52 -4.12
CA HIS A 222 13.52 3.12 -3.89
C HIS A 222 14.74 2.19 -3.96
N GLY A 223 15.67 2.41 -4.93
CA GLY A 223 16.88 1.60 -5.00
C GLY A 223 17.79 1.76 -3.77
N ILE A 224 17.86 2.95 -3.19
CA ILE A 224 18.59 3.20 -1.94
C ILE A 224 17.84 2.52 -0.77
N HIS A 225 16.50 2.68 -0.68
CA HIS A 225 15.68 2.03 0.34
C HIS A 225 15.90 0.52 0.35
N ASP A 226 15.81 -0.15 -0.80
CA ASP A 226 15.98 -1.61 -0.91
C ASP A 226 17.35 -2.05 -0.39
N ALA A 227 18.40 -1.27 -0.65
CA ALA A 227 19.72 -1.54 -0.11
C ALA A 227 19.81 -1.32 1.41
N LEU A 228 19.13 -0.29 1.94
CA LEU A 228 19.11 0.02 3.37
C LEU A 228 18.42 -1.07 4.19
N THR A 229 17.47 -1.85 3.65
CA THR A 229 16.83 -2.97 4.37
C THR A 229 17.82 -4.04 4.84
N ARG A 230 19.06 -4.02 4.36
CA ARG A 230 20.15 -4.93 4.79
C ARG A 230 20.88 -4.47 6.05
N LEU A 231 20.60 -3.29 6.52
CA LEU A 231 21.23 -2.71 7.70
C LEU A 231 20.31 -2.86 8.92
N ASP A 232 20.78 -3.48 9.97
CA ASP A 232 20.00 -3.72 11.20
C ASP A 232 19.47 -2.41 11.80
N GLU A 233 20.24 -1.32 11.70
CA GLU A 233 19.89 -0.01 12.21
C GLU A 233 18.66 0.61 11.55
N THR A 234 18.30 0.15 10.34
CA THR A 234 17.16 0.70 9.58
C THR A 234 15.88 -0.11 9.72
N HIS A 235 15.92 -1.32 10.31
CA HIS A 235 14.73 -2.18 10.45
C HIS A 235 13.62 -1.56 11.29
N GLY A 236 13.93 -0.58 12.15
CA GLY A 236 12.94 0.17 12.92
C GLY A 236 12.35 1.38 12.20
N LEU A 237 12.84 1.71 11.00
CA LEU A 237 12.36 2.83 10.19
C LEU A 237 11.19 2.41 9.31
N LEU A 238 10.39 3.39 8.91
CA LEU A 238 9.31 3.19 7.95
C LEU A 238 9.85 3.40 6.53
N HIS A 239 9.13 2.86 5.52
CA HIS A 239 9.55 2.91 4.13
C HIS A 239 9.74 4.35 3.59
N GLY A 240 8.80 5.29 3.93
CA GLY A 240 8.80 6.67 3.45
C GLY A 240 9.35 7.74 4.38
#